data_8c2330b4644fbc357f5e3e2b90b5f6b2
#
_entry.id   8c2330b4644fbc357f5e3e2b90b5f6b2
#
_cell.length_a   1.000
_cell.length_b   1.000
_cell.length_c   1.000
_cell.angle_alpha   90.00
_cell.angle_beta   90.00
_cell.angle_gamma   90.00
#
_symmetry.space_group_name_H-M   'P 1'
#
loop_
_entity.id
_entity.type
_entity.pdbx_description
1 polymer ?
#
loop_
_entity_poly.entity_id
_entity_poly.type
_entity_poly.pdbx_seq_one_letter_code
_entity_poly.pdbx_strand_id
1 'polypeptide(L)'
;MKAVILAAGVSRRLYPLTYDIPKCLIKVGEKPIINHQLDSLKNSGIDKITIVVGYHRERLIDHINTNYPSLDVNFVINHHYFETNTAYSLQLCDEFINDNQFILLNADVLYPYEVLERLINSPHDTIFAVEVKKCGREEVKVIEGKDQRLVAIGKDLIEDNCLGEFIGVAKLSKNFSTIFFESLNKLIKAGGKSDYFEAAMHTILTDHPVYYENVSDLPCIEIDFIEDLENAQDLVKSDFFK
;
A
#
# COMPACT_ATOMS: atom_id res chain seq x y z
N MET A 1 -4.71 -3.09 -16.29
CA MET A 1 -4.75 -2.80 -14.84
C MET A 1 -3.88 -1.58 -14.56
N LYS A 2 -4.22 -0.74 -13.58
CA LYS A 2 -3.40 0.39 -13.13
C LYS A 2 -2.79 0.08 -11.75
N ALA A 3 -1.85 0.90 -11.28
CA ALA A 3 -1.39 0.85 -9.90
C ALA A 3 -1.41 2.24 -9.25
N VAL A 4 -1.59 2.27 -7.93
CA VAL A 4 -1.43 3.46 -7.10
C VAL A 4 -0.41 3.16 -6.01
N ILE A 5 0.55 4.05 -5.84
CA ILE A 5 1.54 3.98 -4.75
C ILE A 5 1.39 5.22 -3.87
N LEU A 6 1.18 5.02 -2.57
CA LEU A 6 1.08 6.11 -1.60
C LEU A 6 2.45 6.41 -0.98
N ALA A 7 3.10 7.48 -1.46
CA ALA A 7 4.48 7.83 -1.12
C ALA A 7 4.66 9.28 -0.59
N ALA A 8 3.62 9.85 0.02
CA ALA A 8 3.64 11.27 0.43
C ALA A 8 4.16 11.52 1.85
N GLY A 9 4.31 10.49 2.68
CA GLY A 9 4.58 10.59 4.13
C GLY A 9 5.96 11.11 4.51
N VAL A 10 6.08 11.72 5.70
CA VAL A 10 7.34 12.28 6.24
C VAL A 10 8.24 11.22 6.88
N SER A 11 7.66 10.14 7.44
CA SER A 11 8.39 9.02 8.06
C SER A 11 9.43 9.40 9.12
N ARG A 12 9.01 10.21 10.11
CA ARG A 12 9.89 10.76 11.16
C ARG A 12 10.56 9.71 12.06
N ARG A 13 9.94 8.53 12.18
CA ARG A 13 10.45 7.41 13.00
C ARG A 13 11.81 6.89 12.49
N LEU A 14 12.13 7.13 11.21
CA LEU A 14 13.39 6.75 10.57
C LEU A 14 14.43 7.88 10.52
N TYR A 15 14.22 8.99 11.22
CA TYR A 15 15.25 10.03 11.32
C TYR A 15 16.52 9.47 11.97
N PRO A 16 17.73 9.83 11.47
CA PRO A 16 18.04 10.86 10.45
C PRO A 16 17.98 10.37 8.99
N LEU A 17 17.72 9.08 8.70
CA LEU A 17 17.78 8.51 7.36
C LEU A 17 16.82 9.20 6.36
N THR A 18 15.71 9.72 6.85
CA THR A 18 14.68 10.39 6.05
C THR A 18 14.72 11.92 6.13
N TYR A 19 15.83 12.53 6.61
CA TYR A 19 15.92 14.00 6.65
C TYR A 19 15.91 14.62 5.24
N ASP A 20 16.57 13.98 4.30
CA ASP A 20 16.78 14.53 2.95
C ASP A 20 16.13 13.71 1.84
N ILE A 21 15.53 12.57 2.16
CA ILE A 21 14.89 11.68 1.18
C ILE A 21 13.54 11.16 1.71
N PRO A 22 12.56 10.87 0.83
CA PRO A 22 11.37 10.15 1.25
C PRO A 22 11.71 8.69 1.60
N LYS A 23 10.98 8.09 2.55
CA LYS A 23 11.18 6.72 3.06
C LYS A 23 11.37 5.68 1.95
N CYS A 24 10.55 5.74 0.92
CA CYS A 24 10.59 4.78 -0.19
C CYS A 24 11.89 4.83 -1.02
N LEU A 25 12.73 5.86 -0.85
CA LEU A 25 14.07 5.94 -1.43
C LEU A 25 15.19 5.37 -0.53
N ILE A 26 14.87 4.92 0.69
CA ILE A 26 15.82 4.16 1.52
C ILE A 26 16.17 2.86 0.79
N LYS A 27 17.46 2.56 0.73
CA LYS A 27 17.96 1.33 0.09
C LYS A 27 17.74 0.12 1.00
N VAL A 28 17.24 -0.94 0.40
CA VAL A 28 17.21 -2.29 0.96
C VAL A 28 17.93 -3.22 -0.03
N GLY A 29 19.04 -3.76 0.39
CA GLY A 29 20.00 -4.36 -0.52
C GLY A 29 20.59 -3.31 -1.48
N GLU A 30 20.62 -3.61 -2.76
CA GLU A 30 21.25 -2.75 -3.76
C GLU A 30 20.36 -1.61 -4.26
N LYS A 31 19.04 -1.65 -4.02
CA LYS A 31 18.07 -0.70 -4.59
C LYS A 31 17.07 -0.16 -3.56
N PRO A 32 16.49 1.04 -3.80
CA PRO A 32 15.44 1.61 -2.96
C PRO A 32 14.19 0.73 -2.85
N ILE A 33 13.42 0.88 -1.76
CA ILE A 33 12.13 0.17 -1.56
C ILE A 33 11.21 0.35 -2.77
N ILE A 34 11.05 1.58 -3.26
CA ILE A 34 10.19 1.87 -4.41
C ILE A 34 10.62 1.12 -5.68
N ASN A 35 11.94 0.86 -5.86
CA ASN A 35 12.42 0.13 -7.01
C ASN A 35 12.00 -1.34 -6.98
N HIS A 36 11.98 -1.99 -5.80
CA HIS A 36 11.44 -3.34 -5.65
C HIS A 36 9.97 -3.39 -6.08
N GLN A 37 9.17 -2.39 -5.69
CA GLN A 37 7.76 -2.31 -6.07
C GLN A 37 7.57 -2.03 -7.56
N LEU A 38 8.32 -1.08 -8.15
CA LEU A 38 8.22 -0.73 -9.56
C LEU A 38 8.68 -1.88 -10.47
N ASP A 39 9.73 -2.62 -10.07
CA ASP A 39 10.18 -3.81 -10.78
C ASP A 39 9.11 -4.90 -10.76
N SER A 40 8.47 -5.13 -9.60
CA SER A 40 7.38 -6.11 -9.46
C SER A 40 6.17 -5.74 -10.33
N LEU A 41 5.76 -4.46 -10.35
CA LEU A 41 4.68 -3.97 -11.21
C LEU A 41 5.03 -4.14 -12.69
N LYS A 42 6.24 -3.75 -13.10
CA LYS A 42 6.71 -3.89 -14.48
C LYS A 42 6.74 -5.36 -14.93
N ASN A 43 7.23 -6.25 -14.08
CA ASN A 43 7.24 -7.70 -14.36
C ASN A 43 5.82 -8.29 -14.46
N SER A 44 4.86 -7.67 -13.77
CA SER A 44 3.43 -8.02 -13.88
C SER A 44 2.73 -7.41 -15.10
N GLY A 45 3.44 -6.65 -15.95
CA GLY A 45 2.85 -5.96 -17.09
C GLY A 45 1.98 -4.75 -16.71
N ILE A 46 2.19 -4.18 -15.52
CA ILE A 46 1.50 -2.98 -15.05
C ILE A 46 2.44 -1.78 -15.26
N ASP A 47 2.20 -1.04 -16.32
CA ASP A 47 3.01 0.10 -16.76
C ASP A 47 2.39 1.46 -16.46
N LYS A 48 1.07 1.51 -16.14
CA LYS A 48 0.33 2.73 -15.80
C LYS A 48 0.24 2.89 -14.29
N ILE A 49 1.04 3.77 -13.74
CA ILE A 49 1.23 3.93 -12.30
C ILE A 49 0.92 5.35 -11.89
N THR A 50 0.09 5.55 -10.88
CA THR A 50 -0.10 6.84 -10.20
C THR A 50 0.63 6.80 -8.87
N ILE A 51 1.51 7.76 -8.63
CA ILE A 51 2.28 7.87 -7.38
C ILE A 51 1.88 9.15 -6.66
N VAL A 52 1.35 9.01 -5.43
CA VAL A 52 1.08 10.17 -4.58
C VAL A 52 2.37 10.58 -3.88
N VAL A 53 2.82 11.79 -4.16
CA VAL A 53 4.06 12.34 -3.65
C VAL A 53 3.81 13.55 -2.73
N GLY A 54 4.69 13.76 -1.76
CA GLY A 54 4.58 14.87 -0.80
C GLY A 54 5.94 15.30 -0.28
N TYR A 55 6.41 14.67 0.79
CA TYR A 55 7.70 14.95 1.40
C TYR A 55 8.85 14.61 0.45
N HIS A 56 9.75 15.56 0.23
CA HIS A 56 10.87 15.46 -0.73
C HIS A 56 10.49 14.93 -2.12
N ARG A 57 9.30 15.32 -2.61
CA ARG A 57 8.72 14.84 -3.87
C ARG A 57 9.66 14.99 -5.07
N GLU A 58 10.42 16.08 -5.15
CA GLU A 58 11.32 16.34 -6.26
C GLU A 58 12.37 15.22 -6.40
N ARG A 59 12.91 14.75 -5.28
CA ARG A 59 13.89 13.64 -5.27
C ARG A 59 13.27 12.33 -5.76
N LEU A 60 12.02 12.05 -5.36
CA LEU A 60 11.33 10.84 -5.80
C LEU A 60 10.98 10.91 -7.28
N ILE A 61 10.45 12.05 -7.75
CA ILE A 61 10.12 12.28 -9.16
C ILE A 61 11.35 12.15 -10.04
N ASP A 62 12.46 12.80 -9.68
CA ASP A 62 13.72 12.74 -10.43
C ASP A 62 14.28 11.31 -10.46
N HIS A 63 14.23 10.59 -9.32
CA HIS A 63 14.68 9.21 -9.25
C HIS A 63 13.89 8.31 -10.20
N ILE A 64 12.55 8.41 -10.20
CA ILE A 64 11.69 7.58 -11.04
C ILE A 64 11.86 7.92 -12.51
N ASN A 65 11.84 9.20 -12.88
CA ASN A 65 12.02 9.63 -14.26
C ASN A 65 13.36 9.19 -14.84
N THR A 66 14.42 9.15 -14.00
CA THR A 66 15.74 8.75 -14.42
C THR A 66 15.89 7.24 -14.58
N ASN A 67 15.35 6.46 -13.64
CA ASN A 67 15.58 5.01 -13.58
C ASN A 67 14.47 4.19 -14.27
N TYR A 68 13.27 4.77 -14.45
CA TYR A 68 12.10 4.09 -15.02
C TYR A 68 11.45 4.89 -16.18
N PRO A 69 12.22 5.36 -17.18
CA PRO A 69 11.70 6.22 -18.25
C PRO A 69 10.69 5.51 -19.18
N SER A 70 10.57 4.19 -19.09
CA SER A 70 9.62 3.40 -19.88
C SER A 70 8.25 3.21 -19.22
N LEU A 71 8.11 3.56 -17.92
CA LEU A 71 6.83 3.49 -17.22
C LEU A 71 6.01 4.76 -17.47
N ASP A 72 4.70 4.59 -17.63
CA ASP A 72 3.73 5.69 -17.71
C ASP A 72 3.34 6.10 -16.28
N VAL A 73 4.14 6.99 -15.69
CA VAL A 73 3.97 7.41 -14.30
C VAL A 73 3.32 8.79 -14.22
N ASN A 74 2.17 8.84 -13.56
CA ASN A 74 1.49 10.06 -13.19
C ASN A 74 1.78 10.41 -11.72
N PHE A 75 2.29 11.61 -11.44
CA PHE A 75 2.55 12.09 -10.10
C PHE A 75 1.43 12.99 -9.60
N VAL A 76 0.79 12.58 -8.50
CA VAL A 76 -0.23 13.36 -7.80
C VAL A 76 0.39 13.98 -6.55
N ILE A 77 0.34 15.31 -6.45
CA ILE A 77 1.00 16.02 -5.35
C ILE A 77 0.03 16.22 -4.19
N ASN A 78 0.33 15.63 -3.03
CA ASN A 78 -0.31 15.99 -1.79
C ASN A 78 0.41 17.20 -1.17
N HIS A 79 -0.13 18.41 -1.37
CA HIS A 79 0.43 19.65 -0.79
C HIS A 79 0.24 19.74 0.74
N HIS A 80 -0.69 18.93 1.28
CA HIS A 80 -1.04 18.89 2.70
C HIS A 80 -0.48 17.65 3.43
N TYR A 81 0.57 17.01 2.87
CA TYR A 81 1.15 15.77 3.39
C TYR A 81 1.54 15.81 4.86
N PHE A 82 1.80 17.00 5.39
CA PHE A 82 2.25 17.18 6.77
C PHE A 82 1.12 17.07 7.80
N GLU A 83 -0.11 17.38 7.41
CA GLU A 83 -1.31 17.46 8.26
C GLU A 83 -2.41 16.46 7.85
N THR A 84 -2.16 15.68 6.79
CA THR A 84 -3.09 14.67 6.27
C THR A 84 -2.48 13.28 6.28
N ASN A 85 -3.30 12.25 6.02
CA ASN A 85 -2.83 10.88 5.97
C ASN A 85 -3.23 10.19 4.65
N THR A 86 -3.15 8.86 4.61
CA THR A 86 -3.36 8.03 3.43
C THR A 86 -4.75 8.18 2.83
N ALA A 87 -5.80 8.44 3.63
CA ALA A 87 -7.16 8.72 3.14
C ALA A 87 -7.18 9.91 2.17
N TYR A 88 -6.60 11.04 2.58
CA TYR A 88 -6.55 12.23 1.74
C TYR A 88 -5.62 12.04 0.54
N SER A 89 -4.47 11.40 0.74
CA SER A 89 -3.54 11.08 -0.34
C SER A 89 -4.20 10.24 -1.45
N LEU A 90 -4.95 9.22 -1.07
CA LEU A 90 -5.65 8.36 -2.02
C LEU A 90 -6.82 9.09 -2.70
N GLN A 91 -7.55 9.92 -1.97
CA GLN A 91 -8.66 10.71 -2.52
C GLN A 91 -8.20 11.65 -3.65
N LEU A 92 -6.97 12.16 -3.60
CA LEU A 92 -6.40 12.97 -4.69
C LEU A 92 -6.22 12.18 -6.00
N CYS A 93 -6.25 10.85 -5.96
CA CYS A 93 -6.15 9.98 -7.13
C CYS A 93 -7.49 9.73 -7.83
N ASP A 94 -8.61 10.23 -7.31
CA ASP A 94 -9.96 9.91 -7.77
C ASP A 94 -10.10 10.06 -9.30
N GLU A 95 -9.65 11.15 -9.89
CA GLU A 95 -9.72 11.41 -11.33
C GLU A 95 -8.95 10.41 -12.19
N PHE A 96 -7.91 9.78 -11.64
CA PHE A 96 -7.02 8.89 -12.38
C PHE A 96 -7.39 7.41 -12.25
N ILE A 97 -8.02 7.05 -11.11
CA ILE A 97 -8.16 5.66 -10.68
C ILE A 97 -9.61 5.23 -10.53
N ASN A 98 -10.50 6.14 -10.11
CA ASN A 98 -11.90 5.82 -9.92
C ASN A 98 -12.49 5.15 -11.19
N ASP A 99 -13.40 4.21 -10.97
CA ASP A 99 -14.00 3.40 -12.05
C ASP A 99 -12.97 2.54 -12.83
N ASN A 100 -11.84 2.18 -12.19
CA ASN A 100 -10.85 1.26 -12.76
C ASN A 100 -10.52 0.14 -11.78
N GLN A 101 -10.09 -1.01 -12.32
CA GLN A 101 -9.39 -2.02 -11.54
C GLN A 101 -7.95 -1.57 -11.33
N PHE A 102 -7.45 -1.63 -10.10
CA PHE A 102 -6.08 -1.24 -9.79
C PHE A 102 -5.46 -2.00 -8.63
N ILE A 103 -4.12 -1.98 -8.58
CA ILE A 103 -3.33 -2.40 -7.43
C ILE A 103 -3.07 -1.18 -6.55
N LEU A 104 -3.41 -1.26 -5.26
CA LEU A 104 -3.06 -0.28 -4.24
C LEU A 104 -1.82 -0.74 -3.48
N LEU A 105 -0.85 0.16 -3.30
CA LEU A 105 0.41 -0.11 -2.62
C LEU A 105 0.75 1.00 -1.63
N ASN A 106 1.09 0.62 -0.41
CA ASN A 106 1.83 1.48 0.50
C ASN A 106 3.31 1.47 0.09
N ALA A 107 3.95 2.65 -0.02
CA ALA A 107 5.31 2.80 -0.57
C ALA A 107 6.44 2.34 0.36
N ASP A 108 6.10 1.89 1.56
CA ASP A 108 7.02 1.48 2.63
C ASP A 108 7.07 -0.04 2.84
N VAL A 109 6.37 -0.79 2.03
CA VAL A 109 6.33 -2.25 2.13
C VAL A 109 7.31 -2.88 1.15
N LEU A 110 8.22 -3.69 1.67
CA LEU A 110 9.04 -4.61 0.90
C LEU A 110 8.31 -5.95 0.79
N TYR A 111 8.13 -6.43 -0.43
CA TYR A 111 7.51 -7.72 -0.71
C TYR A 111 8.09 -8.33 -1.99
N PRO A 112 8.15 -9.68 -2.11
CA PRO A 112 8.59 -10.35 -3.32
C PRO A 112 7.53 -10.30 -4.42
N TYR A 113 7.95 -10.47 -5.68
CA TYR A 113 7.07 -10.44 -6.86
C TYR A 113 5.86 -11.37 -6.74
N GLU A 114 6.02 -12.51 -6.08
CA GLU A 114 4.98 -13.54 -5.88
C GLU A 114 3.72 -12.99 -5.18
N VAL A 115 3.85 -11.96 -4.36
CA VAL A 115 2.67 -11.30 -3.75
C VAL A 115 1.75 -10.73 -4.83
N LEU A 116 2.30 -9.94 -5.77
CA LEU A 116 1.52 -9.39 -6.88
C LEU A 116 1.01 -10.48 -7.81
N GLU A 117 1.82 -11.49 -8.09
CA GLU A 117 1.44 -12.62 -8.93
C GLU A 117 0.21 -13.35 -8.36
N ARG A 118 0.20 -13.66 -7.04
CA ARG A 118 -0.95 -14.29 -6.37
C ARG A 118 -2.20 -13.41 -6.41
N LEU A 119 -2.08 -12.11 -6.11
CA LEU A 119 -3.22 -11.20 -6.16
C LEU A 119 -3.81 -11.06 -7.57
N ILE A 120 -2.95 -10.92 -8.59
CA ILE A 120 -3.38 -10.75 -9.99
C ILE A 120 -4.08 -12.01 -10.49
N ASN A 121 -3.52 -13.19 -10.21
CA ASN A 121 -4.05 -14.47 -10.65
C ASN A 121 -5.20 -15.01 -9.79
N SER A 122 -5.52 -14.36 -8.68
CA SER A 122 -6.64 -14.75 -7.83
C SER A 122 -7.97 -14.68 -8.59
N PRO A 123 -8.87 -15.67 -8.41
CA PRO A 123 -10.23 -15.64 -8.97
C PRO A 123 -11.10 -14.54 -8.37
N HIS A 124 -10.70 -13.95 -7.25
CA HIS A 124 -11.42 -12.88 -6.60
C HIS A 124 -11.07 -11.53 -7.21
N ASP A 125 -12.07 -10.74 -7.55
CA ASP A 125 -11.91 -9.43 -8.17
C ASP A 125 -11.33 -8.38 -7.22
N THR A 126 -11.68 -8.48 -5.91
CA THR A 126 -11.15 -7.62 -4.84
C THR A 126 -10.52 -8.52 -3.78
N ILE A 127 -9.21 -8.36 -3.58
CA ILE A 127 -8.43 -9.23 -2.69
C ILE A 127 -7.26 -8.45 -2.07
N PHE A 128 -7.04 -8.66 -0.78
CA PHE A 128 -5.98 -8.03 0.02
C PHE A 128 -4.88 -9.05 0.34
N ALA A 129 -3.63 -8.65 0.29
CA ALA A 129 -2.55 -9.45 0.83
C ALA A 129 -2.56 -9.35 2.35
N VAL A 130 -2.65 -10.49 3.03
CA VAL A 130 -2.74 -10.58 4.48
C VAL A 130 -1.69 -11.55 5.02
N GLU A 131 -0.89 -11.06 5.95
CA GLU A 131 -0.05 -11.91 6.78
C GLU A 131 -0.85 -12.43 7.97
N VAL A 132 -1.16 -13.73 7.96
CA VAL A 132 -1.90 -14.38 9.04
C VAL A 132 -0.96 -14.59 10.24
N LYS A 133 -1.12 -13.75 11.25
CA LYS A 133 -0.28 -13.73 12.45
C LYS A 133 -1.03 -13.12 13.64
N LYS A 134 -0.45 -13.24 14.83
CA LYS A 134 -0.89 -12.42 15.97
C LYS A 134 -0.46 -10.99 15.72
N CYS A 135 -1.44 -10.08 15.80
CA CYS A 135 -1.22 -8.66 15.62
C CYS A 135 -1.02 -7.97 16.98
N GLY A 136 -0.20 -6.92 16.99
CA GLY A 136 -0.07 -5.98 18.07
C GLY A 136 -0.89 -4.70 17.79
N ARG A 137 -0.45 -3.61 18.37
CA ARG A 137 -1.17 -2.33 18.32
C ARG A 137 -0.98 -1.56 17.01
N GLU A 138 0.20 -1.68 16.41
CA GLU A 138 0.59 -0.85 15.25
C GLU A 138 0.05 -1.40 13.93
N GLU A 139 -0.19 -2.71 13.84
CA GLU A 139 -0.61 -3.38 12.60
C GLU A 139 -2.03 -3.00 12.16
N VAL A 140 -2.23 -2.94 10.85
CA VAL A 140 -3.55 -2.81 10.24
C VAL A 140 -4.25 -4.17 10.24
N LYS A 141 -5.01 -4.42 11.30
CA LYS A 141 -5.69 -5.69 11.54
C LYS A 141 -6.84 -5.93 10.59
N VAL A 142 -7.06 -7.20 10.22
CA VAL A 142 -8.24 -7.63 9.48
C VAL A 142 -8.99 -8.74 10.25
N ILE A 143 -10.31 -8.76 10.12
CA ILE A 143 -11.19 -9.79 10.69
C ILE A 143 -11.85 -10.56 9.55
N GLU A 144 -11.72 -11.88 9.60
CA GLU A 144 -12.40 -12.80 8.70
C GLU A 144 -13.81 -13.08 9.19
N GLY A 145 -14.77 -13.04 8.29
CA GLY A 145 -16.13 -13.49 8.49
C GLY A 145 -16.38 -14.87 7.88
N LYS A 146 -17.58 -15.09 7.36
CA LYS A 146 -17.92 -16.34 6.65
C LYS A 146 -17.31 -16.33 5.24
N ASP A 147 -17.05 -17.54 4.73
CA ASP A 147 -16.64 -17.77 3.33
C ASP A 147 -15.34 -17.05 2.94
N GLN A 148 -14.39 -16.95 3.87
CA GLN A 148 -13.09 -16.27 3.70
C GLN A 148 -13.21 -14.79 3.29
N ARG A 149 -14.30 -14.13 3.66
CA ARG A 149 -14.52 -12.71 3.41
C ARG A 149 -13.99 -11.89 4.57
N LEU A 150 -13.33 -10.78 4.26
CA LEU A 150 -12.98 -9.78 5.25
C LEU A 150 -14.23 -8.95 5.61
N VAL A 151 -14.47 -8.77 6.91
CA VAL A 151 -15.64 -8.03 7.45
C VAL A 151 -15.23 -6.78 8.23
N ALA A 152 -13.97 -6.67 8.60
CA ALA A 152 -13.42 -5.48 9.26
C ALA A 152 -11.94 -5.30 8.92
N ILE A 153 -11.49 -4.04 8.92
CA ILE A 153 -10.10 -3.63 8.74
C ILE A 153 -9.81 -2.37 9.56
N GLY A 154 -8.65 -2.28 10.20
CA GLY A 154 -8.23 -1.08 10.92
C GLY A 154 -7.25 -1.34 12.06
N LYS A 155 -6.53 -0.30 12.48
CA LYS A 155 -5.57 -0.37 13.60
C LYS A 155 -6.25 -0.54 14.96
N ASP A 156 -7.45 0.01 15.13
CA ASP A 156 -8.18 0.04 16.40
C ASP A 156 -9.01 -1.23 16.69
N LEU A 157 -8.92 -2.25 15.83
CA LEU A 157 -9.58 -3.53 16.05
C LEU A 157 -8.95 -4.29 17.22
N ILE A 158 -9.78 -5.09 17.93
CA ILE A 158 -9.34 -5.92 19.05
C ILE A 158 -8.36 -7.00 18.54
N GLU A 159 -7.17 -7.03 19.09
CA GLU A 159 -6.06 -7.88 18.67
C GLU A 159 -6.40 -9.37 18.71
N ASP A 160 -7.08 -9.82 19.76
CA ASP A 160 -7.45 -11.25 19.95
C ASP A 160 -8.46 -11.76 18.90
N ASN A 161 -9.14 -10.88 18.19
CA ASN A 161 -10.18 -11.23 17.21
C ASN A 161 -9.68 -11.13 15.75
N CYS A 162 -8.45 -10.68 15.53
CA CYS A 162 -7.94 -10.50 14.18
C CYS A 162 -7.41 -11.80 13.57
N LEU A 163 -7.57 -11.93 12.25
CA LEU A 163 -6.95 -12.97 11.42
C LEU A 163 -5.45 -12.71 11.26
N GLY A 164 -5.08 -11.46 11.05
CA GLY A 164 -3.74 -11.04 10.72
C GLY A 164 -3.67 -9.58 10.29
N GLU A 165 -2.57 -9.23 9.64
CA GLU A 165 -2.25 -7.89 9.17
C GLU A 165 -2.47 -7.74 7.65
N PHE A 166 -3.16 -6.67 7.26
CA PHE A 166 -3.13 -6.19 5.87
C PHE A 166 -1.79 -5.52 5.60
N ILE A 167 -0.97 -6.11 4.73
CA ILE A 167 0.40 -5.63 4.47
C ILE A 167 0.48 -4.41 3.53
N GLY A 168 -0.61 -3.69 3.29
CA GLY A 168 -0.58 -2.51 2.43
C GLY A 168 -0.54 -2.80 0.92
N VAL A 169 -0.89 -4.02 0.48
CA VAL A 169 -0.94 -4.43 -0.94
C VAL A 169 -2.31 -5.04 -1.24
N ALA A 170 -3.05 -4.47 -2.21
CA ALA A 170 -4.38 -4.95 -2.55
C ALA A 170 -4.67 -4.84 -4.06
N LYS A 171 -5.44 -5.81 -4.59
CA LYS A 171 -6.11 -5.69 -5.89
C LYS A 171 -7.55 -5.26 -5.65
N LEU A 172 -7.96 -4.17 -6.26
CA LEU A 172 -9.31 -3.61 -6.13
C LEU A 172 -10.01 -3.67 -7.49
N SER A 173 -11.19 -4.30 -7.51
CA SER A 173 -12.01 -4.37 -8.73
C SER A 173 -12.56 -2.99 -9.11
N LYS A 174 -12.97 -2.84 -10.36
CA LYS A 174 -13.65 -1.62 -10.83
C LYS A 174 -14.85 -1.24 -9.99
N ASN A 175 -15.75 -2.19 -9.69
CA ASN A 175 -16.94 -1.94 -8.90
C ASN A 175 -16.60 -1.52 -7.46
N PHE A 176 -15.66 -2.23 -6.82
CA PHE A 176 -15.23 -1.89 -5.48
C PHE A 176 -14.53 -0.52 -5.46
N SER A 177 -13.74 -0.19 -6.46
CA SER A 177 -13.08 1.12 -6.61
C SER A 177 -14.09 2.26 -6.55
N THR A 178 -15.17 2.21 -7.33
CA THR A 178 -16.21 3.24 -7.34
C THR A 178 -16.83 3.44 -5.95
N ILE A 179 -17.25 2.34 -5.30
CA ILE A 179 -17.88 2.37 -3.97
C ILE A 179 -16.87 2.87 -2.92
N PHE A 180 -15.62 2.43 -3.03
CA PHE A 180 -14.57 2.84 -2.11
C PHE A 180 -14.27 4.35 -2.21
N PHE A 181 -14.17 4.91 -3.42
CA PHE A 181 -13.99 6.36 -3.59
C PHE A 181 -15.20 7.17 -3.12
N GLU A 182 -16.43 6.65 -3.26
CA GLU A 182 -17.61 7.27 -2.64
C GLU A 182 -17.50 7.31 -1.12
N SER A 183 -17.11 6.19 -0.49
CA SER A 183 -16.89 6.11 0.96
C SER A 183 -15.75 7.04 1.40
N LEU A 184 -14.64 7.04 0.67
CA LEU A 184 -13.49 7.89 0.93
C LEU A 184 -13.86 9.38 0.86
N ASN A 185 -14.64 9.78 -0.15
CA ASN A 185 -15.15 11.14 -0.29
C ASN A 185 -16.08 11.54 0.87
N LYS A 186 -16.90 10.60 1.39
CA LYS A 186 -17.73 10.85 2.59
C LYS A 186 -16.86 11.06 3.83
N LEU A 187 -15.83 10.20 4.03
CA LEU A 187 -14.88 10.30 5.13
C LEU A 187 -14.18 11.66 5.13
N ILE A 188 -13.64 12.09 3.98
CA ILE A 188 -12.93 13.37 3.84
C ILE A 188 -13.87 14.57 4.10
N LYS A 189 -15.11 14.54 3.58
CA LYS A 189 -16.12 15.59 3.85
C LYS A 189 -16.51 15.67 5.32
N ALA A 190 -16.49 14.57 6.04
CA ALA A 190 -16.72 14.51 7.48
C ALA A 190 -15.53 14.96 8.35
N GLY A 191 -14.41 15.37 7.73
CA GLY A 191 -13.22 15.84 8.43
C GLY A 191 -12.06 14.82 8.53
N GLY A 192 -12.22 13.62 7.97
CA GLY A 192 -11.25 12.52 8.06
C GLY A 192 -10.01 12.65 7.16
N LYS A 193 -9.50 13.86 6.90
CA LYS A 193 -8.28 14.06 6.10
C LYS A 193 -7.02 13.49 6.76
N SER A 194 -7.01 13.39 8.08
CA SER A 194 -5.91 12.79 8.88
C SER A 194 -6.10 11.31 9.13
N ASP A 195 -7.17 10.71 8.64
CA ASP A 195 -7.43 9.28 8.80
C ASP A 195 -6.65 8.45 7.76
N TYR A 196 -6.51 7.16 8.05
CA TYR A 196 -6.04 6.17 7.10
C TYR A 196 -7.16 5.77 6.15
N PHE A 197 -6.82 5.36 4.92
CA PHE A 197 -7.84 4.96 3.92
C PHE A 197 -8.63 3.72 4.35
N GLU A 198 -8.08 2.89 5.21
CA GLU A 198 -8.73 1.71 5.79
C GLU A 198 -10.00 2.07 6.56
N ALA A 199 -10.10 3.27 7.12
CA ALA A 199 -11.31 3.75 7.77
C ALA A 199 -12.50 3.84 6.78
N ALA A 200 -12.24 4.26 5.53
CA ALA A 200 -13.27 4.25 4.49
C ALA A 200 -13.58 2.83 3.98
N MET A 201 -12.57 1.95 3.87
CA MET A 201 -12.76 0.55 3.51
C MET A 201 -13.62 -0.17 4.56
N HIS A 202 -13.33 0.02 5.84
CA HIS A 202 -14.05 -0.62 6.95
C HIS A 202 -15.57 -0.46 6.83
N THR A 203 -16.04 0.71 6.44
CA THR A 203 -17.48 1.02 6.36
C THR A 203 -18.24 0.26 5.28
N ILE A 204 -17.54 -0.35 4.33
CA ILE A 204 -18.13 -1.00 3.14
C ILE A 204 -17.87 -2.50 3.06
N LEU A 205 -16.98 -3.06 3.91
CA LEU A 205 -16.59 -4.48 3.83
C LEU A 205 -17.74 -5.46 4.09
N THR A 206 -18.71 -5.10 4.95
CA THR A 206 -19.85 -5.97 5.25
C THR A 206 -20.79 -6.14 4.06
N ASP A 207 -20.92 -5.11 3.24
CA ASP A 207 -21.88 -5.07 2.13
C ASP A 207 -21.25 -5.46 0.79
N HIS A 208 -19.93 -5.36 0.69
CA HIS A 208 -19.19 -5.66 -0.55
C HIS A 208 -18.13 -6.73 -0.31
N PRO A 209 -18.16 -7.84 -1.09
CA PRO A 209 -17.24 -8.95 -0.86
C PRO A 209 -15.78 -8.56 -1.15
N VAL A 210 -14.95 -8.68 -0.12
CA VAL A 210 -13.51 -8.55 -0.17
C VAL A 210 -12.91 -9.84 0.41
N TYR A 211 -11.94 -10.40 -0.28
CA TYR A 211 -11.25 -11.62 0.10
C TYR A 211 -9.81 -11.31 0.49
N TYR A 212 -9.09 -12.31 0.96
CA TYR A 212 -7.67 -12.18 1.25
C TYR A 212 -6.85 -13.30 0.62
N GLU A 213 -5.62 -12.96 0.28
CA GLU A 213 -4.55 -13.90 -0.04
C GLU A 213 -3.64 -13.99 1.17
N ASN A 214 -3.46 -15.20 1.70
CA ASN A 214 -2.52 -15.43 2.78
C ASN A 214 -1.08 -15.44 2.23
N VAL A 215 -0.29 -14.46 2.63
CA VAL A 215 1.11 -14.28 2.21
C VAL A 215 2.11 -14.55 3.34
N SER A 216 1.71 -15.25 4.41
CA SER A 216 2.57 -15.53 5.57
C SER A 216 3.78 -16.44 5.24
N ASP A 217 3.75 -17.11 4.09
CA ASP A 217 4.86 -17.91 3.58
C ASP A 217 5.85 -17.10 2.74
N LEU A 218 5.57 -15.83 2.49
CA LEU A 218 6.40 -14.91 1.72
C LEU A 218 7.08 -13.88 2.64
N PRO A 219 8.33 -13.49 2.35
CA PRO A 219 9.05 -12.50 3.16
C PRO A 219 8.55 -11.08 2.85
N CYS A 220 7.53 -10.64 3.60
CA CYS A 220 6.97 -9.29 3.52
C CYS A 220 7.32 -8.50 4.78
N ILE A 221 7.58 -7.20 4.66
CA ILE A 221 7.84 -6.33 5.81
C ILE A 221 7.48 -4.87 5.49
N GLU A 222 6.72 -4.21 6.38
CA GLU A 222 6.57 -2.76 6.41
C GLU A 222 7.76 -2.15 7.16
N ILE A 223 8.39 -1.12 6.60
CA ILE A 223 9.60 -0.51 7.16
C ILE A 223 9.23 0.80 7.86
N ASP A 224 8.93 0.74 9.15
CA ASP A 224 8.52 1.89 9.95
C ASP A 224 9.60 2.34 10.95
N PHE A 225 10.41 1.41 11.43
CA PHE A 225 11.48 1.62 12.40
C PHE A 225 12.84 1.16 11.87
N ILE A 226 13.90 1.48 12.59
CA ILE A 226 15.27 1.06 12.21
C ILE A 226 15.39 -0.47 12.24
N GLU A 227 14.76 -1.11 13.21
CA GLU A 227 14.73 -2.57 13.36
C GLU A 227 14.08 -3.25 12.13
N ASP A 228 13.02 -2.64 11.57
CA ASP A 228 12.38 -3.16 10.36
C ASP A 228 13.33 -3.04 9.15
N LEU A 229 14.07 -1.93 9.07
CA LEU A 229 15.05 -1.76 8.01
C LEU A 229 16.19 -2.80 8.12
N GLU A 230 16.68 -3.09 9.32
CA GLU A 230 17.68 -4.13 9.56
C GLU A 230 17.15 -5.51 9.15
N ASN A 231 15.93 -5.84 9.55
CA ASN A 231 15.26 -7.07 9.14
C ASN A 231 15.06 -7.15 7.62
N ALA A 232 14.66 -6.05 6.98
CA ALA A 232 14.51 -5.97 5.53
C ALA A 232 15.82 -6.21 4.78
N GLN A 233 16.97 -5.73 5.32
CA GLN A 233 18.30 -5.98 4.75
C GLN A 233 18.67 -7.48 4.76
N ASP A 234 18.15 -8.24 5.71
CA ASP A 234 18.36 -9.70 5.76
C ASP A 234 17.34 -10.42 4.84
N LEU A 235 16.08 -10.01 4.83
CA LEU A 235 15.05 -10.59 3.98
C LEU A 235 15.39 -10.50 2.48
N VAL A 236 15.93 -9.37 2.04
CA VAL A 236 16.26 -9.14 0.61
C VAL A 236 17.37 -10.06 0.08
N LYS A 237 18.12 -10.73 0.96
CA LYS A 237 19.15 -11.74 0.59
C LYS A 237 18.53 -13.08 0.21
N SER A 238 17.26 -13.31 0.51
CA SER A 238 16.56 -14.54 0.18
C SER A 238 16.40 -14.72 -1.33
N ASP A 239 16.12 -15.95 -1.77
CA ASP A 239 15.93 -16.28 -3.19
C ASP A 239 14.72 -15.56 -3.81
N PHE A 240 13.77 -15.13 -3.01
CA PHE A 240 12.57 -14.40 -3.44
C PHE A 240 12.86 -13.01 -4.03
N PHE A 241 14.03 -12.42 -3.77
CA PHE A 241 14.39 -11.08 -4.25
C PHE A 241 15.54 -11.08 -5.28
N LYS A 242 15.94 -12.26 -5.75
CA LYS A 242 17.04 -12.42 -6.74
C LYS A 242 16.59 -12.30 -8.18
#